data_b711478a9d69b7a906ee2db9ef5a85f3
#
_entry.id   b711478a9d69b7a906ee2db9ef5a85f3
#
_cell.length_a   1.000
_cell.length_b   1.000
_cell.length_c   1.000
_cell.angle_alpha   90.00
_cell.angle_beta   90.00
_cell.angle_gamma   90.00
#
_symmetry.space_group_name_H-M   'P 1'
#
loop_
_entity.id
_entity.type
_entity.pdbx_description
1 polymer ?
#
loop_
_entity_poly.entity_id
_entity_poly.type
_entity_poly.pdbx_seq_one_letter_code
_entity_poly.pdbx_strand_id
1 'polypeptide(L)'
;MTAAADASRDLNREFADTETRKYAYDFDYRMHGYMLRAFEGKLPAGRALEMGCFEGEFTKRLAAIYPDLTTLEGSSELIAVARKAAPAGVNFVLSRFEDFAPAERFDAVFLTHTLEHLDEPVEMLRRIGTWLTPTGRLFVVVPNAHAASRQIAVAMGLISHPTAVTPGEYEHGHRRTYDLAGLSAHVAEAGLRQVETGGVFFKPFANFQFDKLIASGAIAEDYLEGCFKLGALYPDLCASIYAICAPSGAGDPA
;
A
#
# COMPACT_ATOMS: atom_id res chain seq x y z
N MET A 1 23.21 19.14 12.86
CA MET A 1 22.48 20.07 11.98
C MET A 1 21.23 19.33 11.57
N THR A 2 20.13 19.58 12.23
CA THR A 2 18.81 19.03 11.93
C THR A 2 18.35 19.64 10.61
N ALA A 3 18.21 18.82 9.56
CA ALA A 3 17.55 19.23 8.34
C ALA A 3 16.15 19.71 8.73
N ALA A 4 15.82 20.94 8.39
CA ALA A 4 14.47 21.44 8.49
C ALA A 4 13.59 20.54 7.61
N ALA A 5 12.62 19.88 8.22
CA ALA A 5 11.60 19.14 7.49
C ALA A 5 11.00 20.10 6.44
N ASP A 6 10.97 19.69 5.20
CA ASP A 6 10.40 20.47 4.10
C ASP A 6 8.91 20.69 4.39
N ALA A 7 8.62 21.87 4.93
CA ALA A 7 7.28 22.25 5.39
C ALA A 7 6.29 22.50 4.23
N SER A 8 6.66 22.21 2.98
CA SER A 8 5.90 22.59 1.79
C SER A 8 5.58 21.47 0.82
N ARG A 9 5.55 20.19 1.27
CA ARG A 9 5.10 19.10 0.40
C ARG A 9 3.63 19.34 0.01
N ASP A 10 3.40 19.64 -1.27
CA ASP A 10 2.06 19.83 -1.81
C ASP A 10 1.47 18.47 -2.23
N LEU A 11 0.75 17.84 -1.30
CA LEU A 11 0.13 16.54 -1.52
C LEU A 11 -0.92 16.56 -2.65
N ASN A 12 -1.59 17.69 -2.91
CA ASN A 12 -2.52 17.78 -4.02
C ASN A 12 -1.80 17.70 -5.37
N ARG A 13 -0.60 18.29 -5.46
CA ARG A 13 0.20 18.28 -6.69
C ARG A 13 0.84 16.94 -7.00
N GLU A 14 1.22 16.17 -5.99
CA GLU A 14 1.88 14.87 -6.18
C GLU A 14 1.00 13.86 -6.91
N PHE A 15 -0.32 13.97 -6.77
CA PHE A 15 -1.30 13.06 -7.36
C PHE A 15 -1.90 13.56 -8.68
N ALA A 16 -1.46 14.72 -9.19
CA ALA A 16 -1.98 15.24 -10.43
C ALA A 16 -1.53 14.39 -11.62
N ASP A 17 -2.50 13.80 -12.33
CA ASP A 17 -2.24 13.14 -13.61
C ASP A 17 -1.87 14.17 -14.68
N THR A 18 -0.91 13.79 -15.53
CA THR A 18 -0.52 14.56 -16.72
C THR A 18 -0.59 13.65 -17.96
N GLU A 19 -0.55 14.23 -19.15
CA GLU A 19 -0.51 13.47 -20.40
C GLU A 19 0.70 12.51 -20.49
N THR A 20 1.81 12.87 -19.86
CA THR A 20 3.07 12.09 -19.89
C THR A 20 3.25 11.20 -18.68
N ARG A 21 2.44 11.39 -17.62
CA ARG A 21 2.60 10.74 -16.34
C ARG A 21 1.23 10.44 -15.74
N LYS A 22 0.78 9.20 -15.88
CA LYS A 22 -0.43 8.72 -15.25
C LYS A 22 -0.10 8.17 -13.85
N TYR A 23 -0.78 8.66 -12.80
CA TYR A 23 -0.53 8.23 -11.42
C TYR A 23 -1.02 6.80 -11.18
N ALA A 24 -2.22 6.44 -11.65
CA ALA A 24 -2.80 5.11 -11.51
C ALA A 24 -3.33 4.56 -12.84
N TYR A 25 -3.27 3.26 -13.01
CA TYR A 25 -3.80 2.49 -14.12
C TYR A 25 -5.00 1.65 -13.66
N ASP A 26 -5.85 1.18 -14.56
CA ASP A 26 -6.99 0.32 -14.23
C ASP A 26 -6.52 -0.97 -13.54
N PHE A 27 -5.34 -1.46 -13.90
CA PHE A 27 -4.70 -2.59 -13.24
C PHE A 27 -4.39 -2.34 -11.77
N ASP A 28 -4.03 -1.12 -11.36
CA ASP A 28 -3.77 -0.79 -9.95
C ASP A 28 -5.03 -0.96 -9.09
N TYR A 29 -6.19 -0.58 -9.60
CA TYR A 29 -7.46 -0.78 -8.90
C TYR A 29 -7.86 -2.26 -8.80
N ARG A 30 -7.48 -3.11 -9.78
CA ARG A 30 -7.63 -4.56 -9.69
C ARG A 30 -6.76 -5.16 -8.59
N MET A 31 -5.55 -4.63 -8.39
CA MET A 31 -4.63 -5.07 -7.34
C MET A 31 -5.23 -4.98 -5.95
N HIS A 32 -6.08 -3.99 -5.66
CA HIS A 32 -6.78 -3.88 -4.38
C HIS A 32 -7.60 -5.13 -4.03
N GLY A 33 -8.25 -5.74 -5.02
CA GLY A 33 -8.97 -7.01 -4.84
C GLY A 33 -8.04 -8.16 -4.48
N TYR A 34 -6.89 -8.26 -5.14
CA TYR A 34 -5.89 -9.30 -4.87
C TYR A 34 -5.20 -9.11 -3.51
N MET A 35 -4.98 -7.87 -3.07
CA MET A 35 -4.46 -7.57 -1.73
C MET A 35 -5.39 -8.09 -0.65
N LEU A 36 -6.70 -7.80 -0.74
CA LEU A 36 -7.68 -8.29 0.24
C LEU A 36 -7.79 -9.81 0.22
N ARG A 37 -7.69 -10.44 -0.93
CA ARG A 37 -7.66 -11.91 -1.05
C ARG A 37 -6.40 -12.51 -0.40
N ALA A 38 -5.24 -11.85 -0.50
CA ALA A 38 -4.03 -12.28 0.19
C ALA A 38 -4.16 -12.20 1.72
N PHE A 39 -5.07 -11.35 2.21
CA PHE A 39 -5.37 -11.18 3.63
C PHE A 39 -6.57 -12.02 4.11
N GLU A 40 -7.20 -12.80 3.23
CA GLU A 40 -8.36 -13.62 3.58
C GLU A 40 -8.05 -14.57 4.77
N GLY A 41 -8.98 -14.61 5.74
CA GLY A 41 -8.81 -15.37 6.98
C GLY A 41 -7.87 -14.74 8.02
N LYS A 42 -7.27 -13.56 7.74
CA LYS A 42 -6.30 -12.88 8.61
C LYS A 42 -6.81 -11.51 9.09
N LEU A 43 -7.93 -11.05 8.54
CA LEU A 43 -8.53 -9.76 8.86
C LEU A 43 -9.25 -9.84 10.22
N PRO A 44 -8.81 -9.09 11.26
CA PRO A 44 -9.53 -9.05 12.51
C PRO A 44 -10.85 -8.28 12.35
N ALA A 45 -11.87 -8.68 13.06
CA ALA A 45 -13.10 -7.89 13.16
C ALA A 45 -12.89 -6.68 14.08
N GLY A 46 -13.71 -5.63 13.90
CA GLY A 46 -13.69 -4.45 14.76
C GLY A 46 -13.47 -3.15 14.02
N ARG A 47 -12.76 -2.22 14.65
CA ARG A 47 -12.46 -0.89 14.12
C ARG A 47 -11.25 -0.91 13.18
N ALA A 48 -11.38 -0.30 12.02
CA ALA A 48 -10.30 -0.21 11.05
C ALA A 48 -9.85 1.23 10.75
N LEU A 49 -8.57 1.37 10.44
CA LEU A 49 -7.96 2.60 9.93
C LEU A 49 -7.32 2.32 8.57
N GLU A 50 -7.65 3.11 7.57
CA GLU A 50 -6.94 3.22 6.30
C GLU A 50 -6.06 4.47 6.30
N MET A 51 -4.80 4.34 5.91
CA MET A 51 -3.86 5.46 5.84
C MET A 51 -3.50 5.74 4.37
N GLY A 52 -4.03 6.85 3.83
CA GLY A 52 -3.95 7.21 2.41
C GLY A 52 -5.06 6.52 1.60
N CYS A 53 -6.04 7.28 1.15
CA CYS A 53 -7.17 6.71 0.42
C CYS A 53 -7.11 6.93 -1.10
N PHE A 54 -6.26 7.83 -1.56
CA PHE A 54 -6.27 8.26 -2.96
C PHE A 54 -7.71 8.58 -3.42
N GLU A 55 -8.21 7.95 -4.49
CA GLU A 55 -9.57 8.15 -5.01
C GLU A 55 -10.66 7.33 -4.30
N GLY A 56 -10.30 6.55 -3.27
CA GLY A 56 -11.26 5.82 -2.42
C GLY A 56 -11.67 4.43 -2.90
N GLU A 57 -11.03 3.88 -3.93
CA GLU A 57 -11.37 2.53 -4.42
C GLU A 57 -11.01 1.42 -3.43
N PHE A 58 -9.91 1.57 -2.68
CA PHE A 58 -9.60 0.63 -1.60
C PHE A 58 -10.47 0.87 -0.38
N THR A 59 -10.75 2.14 -0.04
CA THR A 59 -11.70 2.55 1.00
C THR A 59 -13.06 1.87 0.81
N LYS A 60 -13.60 1.90 -0.41
CA LYS A 60 -14.88 1.26 -0.77
C LYS A 60 -14.88 -0.24 -0.45
N ARG A 61 -13.79 -0.93 -0.74
CA ARG A 61 -13.62 -2.36 -0.45
C ARG A 61 -13.51 -2.64 1.05
N LEU A 62 -12.74 -1.81 1.76
CA LEU A 62 -12.60 -1.91 3.21
C LEU A 62 -13.92 -1.62 3.93
N ALA A 63 -14.69 -0.63 3.49
CA ALA A 63 -15.99 -0.30 4.06
C ALA A 63 -17.04 -1.42 3.94
N ALA A 64 -16.88 -2.33 2.96
CA ALA A 64 -17.71 -3.53 2.87
C ALA A 64 -17.37 -4.58 3.92
N ILE A 65 -16.18 -4.50 4.54
CA ILE A 65 -15.68 -5.43 5.57
C ILE A 65 -15.80 -4.80 6.96
N TYR A 66 -15.50 -3.50 7.06
CA TYR A 66 -15.42 -2.76 8.33
C TYR A 66 -16.48 -1.66 8.40
N PRO A 67 -17.61 -1.88 9.10
CA PRO A 67 -18.61 -0.82 9.32
C PRO A 67 -18.06 0.40 10.09
N ASP A 68 -17.08 0.20 10.98
CA ASP A 68 -16.35 1.26 11.70
C ASP A 68 -14.98 1.49 11.02
N LEU A 69 -15.02 2.15 9.86
CA LEU A 69 -13.84 2.50 9.09
C LEU A 69 -13.53 3.99 9.21
N THR A 70 -12.33 4.30 9.68
CA THR A 70 -11.73 5.64 9.59
C THR A 70 -10.70 5.64 8.45
N THR A 71 -10.72 6.68 7.63
CA THR A 71 -9.77 6.89 6.53
C THR A 71 -9.05 8.21 6.74
N LEU A 72 -7.72 8.14 6.85
CA LEU A 72 -6.83 9.28 7.07
C LEU A 72 -6.19 9.69 5.76
N GLU A 73 -6.33 10.96 5.36
CA GLU A 73 -5.79 11.49 4.10
C GLU A 73 -5.31 12.93 4.30
N GLY A 74 -4.16 13.25 3.69
CA GLY A 74 -3.54 14.58 3.78
C GLY A 74 -4.03 15.58 2.73
N SER A 75 -4.68 15.10 1.65
CA SER A 75 -5.22 15.93 0.58
C SER A 75 -6.73 16.11 0.74
N SER A 76 -7.17 17.37 0.84
CA SER A 76 -8.60 17.71 0.87
C SER A 76 -9.30 17.39 -0.46
N GLU A 77 -8.57 17.47 -1.58
CA GLU A 77 -9.09 17.17 -2.91
C GLU A 77 -9.35 15.68 -3.06
N LEU A 78 -8.40 14.82 -2.63
CA LEU A 78 -8.57 13.38 -2.64
C LEU A 78 -9.70 12.93 -1.70
N ILE A 79 -9.84 13.53 -0.53
CA ILE A 79 -11.01 13.27 0.35
C ILE A 79 -12.31 13.58 -0.38
N ALA A 80 -12.38 14.70 -1.11
CA ALA A 80 -13.59 15.08 -1.82
C ALA A 80 -13.95 14.08 -2.95
N VAL A 81 -12.95 13.49 -3.60
CA VAL A 81 -13.12 12.41 -4.59
C VAL A 81 -13.52 11.11 -3.90
N ALA A 82 -12.76 10.67 -2.90
CA ALA A 82 -12.99 9.42 -2.18
C ALA A 82 -14.38 9.35 -1.51
N ARG A 83 -14.88 10.47 -0.98
CA ARG A 83 -16.24 10.57 -0.41
C ARG A 83 -17.35 10.27 -1.42
N LYS A 84 -17.10 10.49 -2.73
CA LYS A 84 -18.08 10.18 -3.79
C LYS A 84 -18.06 8.69 -4.15
N ALA A 85 -16.90 8.06 -4.03
CA ALA A 85 -16.71 6.65 -4.34
C ALA A 85 -17.09 5.73 -3.18
N ALA A 86 -16.85 6.16 -1.94
CA ALA A 86 -17.08 5.37 -0.74
C ALA A 86 -18.56 5.36 -0.31
N PRO A 87 -19.04 4.29 0.35
CA PRO A 87 -20.37 4.27 0.93
C PRO A 87 -20.51 5.27 2.09
N ALA A 88 -21.74 5.65 2.39
CA ALA A 88 -22.04 6.46 3.57
C ALA A 88 -21.59 5.74 4.85
N GLY A 89 -21.07 6.51 5.82
CA GLY A 89 -20.63 5.99 7.12
C GLY A 89 -19.11 5.90 7.29
N VAL A 90 -18.31 5.99 6.23
CA VAL A 90 -16.84 6.09 6.35
C VAL A 90 -16.45 7.41 7.00
N ASN A 91 -15.65 7.36 8.06
CA ASN A 91 -15.12 8.53 8.75
C ASN A 91 -13.83 9.02 8.06
N PHE A 92 -13.93 10.08 7.25
CA PHE A 92 -12.75 10.70 6.62
C PHE A 92 -12.16 11.78 7.50
N VAL A 93 -10.87 11.67 7.81
CA VAL A 93 -10.10 12.61 8.61
C VAL A 93 -9.04 13.27 7.72
N LEU A 94 -9.14 14.60 7.56
CA LEU A 94 -8.10 15.40 6.89
C LEU A 94 -6.98 15.68 7.89
N SER A 95 -5.87 14.98 7.75
CA SER A 95 -4.68 15.19 8.58
C SER A 95 -3.45 14.59 7.89
N ARG A 96 -2.28 15.15 8.14
CA ARG A 96 -1.04 14.45 7.89
C ARG A 96 -0.93 13.27 8.87
N PHE A 97 -0.22 12.21 8.46
CA PHE A 97 -0.03 11.03 9.31
C PHE A 97 0.75 11.35 10.58
N GLU A 98 1.72 12.27 10.47
CA GLU A 98 2.55 12.72 11.57
C GLU A 98 1.77 13.51 12.63
N ASP A 99 0.65 14.13 12.26
CA ASP A 99 -0.16 14.96 13.15
C ASP A 99 -1.35 14.18 13.75
N PHE A 100 -1.63 12.99 13.21
CA PHE A 100 -2.74 12.17 13.68
C PHE A 100 -2.45 11.51 15.02
N ALA A 101 -3.38 11.66 15.96
CA ALA A 101 -3.34 11.02 17.27
C ALA A 101 -4.75 10.49 17.61
N PRO A 102 -5.02 9.19 17.35
CA PRO A 102 -6.33 8.63 17.61
C PRO A 102 -6.62 8.53 19.09
N ALA A 103 -7.87 8.83 19.49
CA ALA A 103 -8.33 8.68 20.87
C ALA A 103 -8.57 7.20 21.24
N GLU A 104 -8.82 6.35 20.26
CA GLU A 104 -9.11 4.92 20.43
C GLU A 104 -8.25 4.09 19.50
N ARG A 105 -7.97 2.84 19.91
CA ARG A 105 -7.15 1.91 19.14
C ARG A 105 -7.93 1.21 18.06
N PHE A 106 -7.21 0.68 17.07
CA PHE A 106 -7.74 -0.03 15.93
C PHE A 106 -7.41 -1.52 15.99
N ASP A 107 -8.35 -2.34 15.52
CA ASP A 107 -8.15 -3.78 15.36
C ASP A 107 -7.43 -4.09 14.04
N ALA A 108 -7.66 -3.27 13.00
CA ALA A 108 -6.95 -3.35 11.73
C ALA A 108 -6.44 -1.96 11.30
N VAL A 109 -5.18 -1.89 10.86
CA VAL A 109 -4.63 -0.70 10.20
C VAL A 109 -4.09 -1.12 8.84
N PHE A 110 -4.47 -0.39 7.79
CA PHE A 110 -4.02 -0.62 6.42
C PHE A 110 -3.12 0.52 5.96
N LEU A 111 -1.89 0.19 5.60
CA LEU A 111 -0.90 1.10 5.03
C LEU A 111 -0.50 0.54 3.66
N THR A 112 -1.29 0.90 2.64
CA THR A 112 -1.24 0.29 1.30
C THR A 112 -0.68 1.29 0.30
N HIS A 113 0.48 0.98 -0.29
CA HIS A 113 1.21 1.83 -1.23
C HIS A 113 1.37 3.27 -0.69
N THR A 114 1.80 3.36 0.56
CA THR A 114 1.94 4.62 1.29
C THR A 114 3.31 4.72 1.98
N LEU A 115 3.85 3.59 2.48
CA LEU A 115 5.10 3.57 3.25
C LEU A 115 6.29 4.09 2.43
N GLU A 116 6.32 3.85 1.12
CA GLU A 116 7.34 4.30 0.18
C GLU A 116 7.40 5.82 0.02
N HIS A 117 6.31 6.52 0.35
CA HIS A 117 6.20 7.98 0.28
C HIS A 117 6.66 8.69 1.56
N LEU A 118 6.79 7.97 2.67
CA LEU A 118 7.11 8.58 3.97
C LEU A 118 8.60 8.93 4.08
N ASP A 119 8.91 10.07 4.65
CA ASP A 119 10.30 10.46 4.94
C ASP A 119 10.87 9.59 6.07
N GLU A 120 10.10 9.37 7.15
CA GLU A 120 10.46 8.60 8.34
C GLU A 120 9.58 7.34 8.52
N PRO A 121 9.72 6.31 7.65
CA PRO A 121 8.83 5.15 7.65
C PRO A 121 8.90 4.32 8.92
N VAL A 122 10.08 4.16 9.52
CA VAL A 122 10.27 3.38 10.76
C VAL A 122 9.55 4.05 11.92
N GLU A 123 9.67 5.39 12.05
CA GLU A 123 8.97 6.13 13.09
C GLU A 123 7.45 6.05 12.92
N MET A 124 6.95 6.13 11.67
CA MET A 124 5.54 5.97 11.41
C MET A 124 5.06 4.55 11.76
N LEU A 125 5.78 3.52 11.38
CA LEU A 125 5.45 2.13 11.76
C LEU A 125 5.42 1.97 13.30
N ARG A 126 6.37 2.58 14.02
CA ARG A 126 6.41 2.58 15.49
C ARG A 126 5.16 3.24 16.08
N ARG A 127 4.77 4.40 15.56
CA ARG A 127 3.54 5.10 15.98
C ARG A 127 2.29 4.27 15.71
N ILE A 128 2.17 3.69 14.52
CA ILE A 128 1.03 2.81 14.18
C ILE A 128 0.95 1.65 15.17
N GLY A 129 2.07 1.10 15.59
CA GLY A 129 2.11 0.06 16.63
C GLY A 129 1.41 0.46 17.92
N THR A 130 1.48 1.74 18.31
CA THR A 130 0.79 2.27 19.51
C THR A 130 -0.72 2.45 19.30
N TRP A 131 -1.17 2.54 18.06
CA TRP A 131 -2.59 2.70 17.70
C TRP A 131 -3.33 1.37 17.59
N LEU A 132 -2.62 0.26 17.58
CA LEU A 132 -3.22 -1.08 17.52
C LEU A 132 -3.76 -1.53 18.88
N THR A 133 -4.90 -2.24 18.87
CA THR A 133 -5.32 -3.04 20.02
C THR A 133 -4.32 -4.17 20.28
N PRO A 134 -4.30 -4.80 21.48
CA PRO A 134 -3.36 -5.91 21.76
C PRO A 134 -3.42 -7.05 20.74
N THR A 135 -4.58 -7.31 20.16
CA THR A 135 -4.81 -8.34 19.12
C THR A 135 -4.84 -7.76 17.71
N GLY A 136 -4.67 -6.45 17.58
CA GLY A 136 -4.75 -5.74 16.31
C GLY A 136 -3.66 -6.14 15.31
N ARG A 137 -3.92 -5.86 14.05
CA ARG A 137 -2.99 -6.14 12.95
C ARG A 137 -2.78 -4.91 12.10
N LEU A 138 -1.52 -4.70 11.72
CA LEU A 138 -1.11 -3.76 10.68
C LEU A 138 -0.85 -4.53 9.39
N PHE A 139 -1.49 -4.13 8.31
CA PHE A 139 -1.29 -4.63 6.96
C PHE A 139 -0.51 -3.60 6.16
N VAL A 140 0.77 -3.85 5.94
CA VAL A 140 1.64 -3.00 5.12
C VAL A 140 1.78 -3.63 3.75
N VAL A 141 1.49 -2.86 2.69
CA VAL A 141 1.72 -3.27 1.31
C VAL A 141 2.54 -2.19 0.61
N VAL A 142 3.58 -2.60 -0.09
CA VAL A 142 4.45 -1.68 -0.85
C VAL A 142 4.75 -2.24 -2.24
N PRO A 143 5.04 -1.39 -3.24
CA PRO A 143 5.55 -1.83 -4.53
C PRO A 143 6.84 -2.63 -4.34
N ASN A 144 6.99 -3.72 -5.10
CA ASN A 144 8.14 -4.60 -5.00
C ASN A 144 9.26 -4.19 -5.97
N ALA A 145 10.42 -3.87 -5.42
CA ALA A 145 11.63 -3.59 -6.19
C ALA A 145 12.06 -4.78 -7.07
N HIS A 146 11.72 -6.01 -6.68
CA HIS A 146 12.07 -7.23 -7.41
C HIS A 146 10.93 -7.78 -8.28
N ALA A 147 9.83 -7.02 -8.48
CA ALA A 147 8.76 -7.45 -9.38
C ALA A 147 9.31 -7.91 -10.73
N ALA A 148 8.78 -9.01 -11.29
CA ALA A 148 9.27 -9.58 -12.53
C ALA A 148 9.31 -8.55 -13.68
N SER A 149 8.28 -7.72 -13.83
CA SER A 149 8.26 -6.63 -14.82
C SER A 149 9.35 -5.59 -14.60
N ARG A 150 9.71 -5.30 -13.34
CA ARG A 150 10.77 -4.36 -13.01
C ARG A 150 12.15 -4.94 -13.32
N GLN A 151 12.39 -6.22 -13.02
CA GLN A 151 13.62 -6.90 -13.40
C GLN A 151 13.80 -6.97 -14.92
N ILE A 152 12.71 -7.21 -15.67
CA ILE A 152 12.72 -7.13 -17.13
C ILE A 152 13.13 -5.72 -17.58
N ALA A 153 12.57 -4.66 -16.99
CA ALA A 153 12.93 -3.28 -17.31
C ALA A 153 14.40 -2.97 -17.01
N VAL A 154 14.98 -3.53 -15.95
CA VAL A 154 16.43 -3.46 -15.67
C VAL A 154 17.23 -4.17 -16.75
N ALA A 155 16.86 -5.40 -17.13
CA ALA A 155 17.52 -6.15 -18.18
C ALA A 155 17.45 -5.46 -19.58
N MET A 156 16.40 -4.67 -19.81
CA MET A 156 16.23 -3.82 -21.00
C MET A 156 17.05 -2.51 -20.92
N GLY A 157 17.66 -2.19 -19.78
CA GLY A 157 18.38 -0.93 -19.58
C GLY A 157 17.46 0.29 -19.34
N LEU A 158 16.17 0.08 -19.09
CA LEU A 158 15.21 1.16 -18.82
C LEU A 158 15.29 1.66 -17.36
N ILE A 159 15.73 0.82 -16.45
CA ILE A 159 15.96 1.11 -15.04
C ILE A 159 17.39 0.67 -14.70
N SER A 160 18.13 1.47 -13.95
CA SER A 160 19.55 1.20 -13.66
C SER A 160 19.79 -0.03 -12.78
N HIS A 161 18.91 -0.24 -11.78
CA HIS A 161 18.93 -1.39 -10.87
C HIS A 161 17.54 -1.57 -10.21
N PRO A 162 17.20 -2.75 -9.65
CA PRO A 162 15.86 -3.03 -9.13
C PRO A 162 15.38 -2.05 -8.06
N THR A 163 16.27 -1.57 -7.21
CA THR A 163 15.94 -0.65 -6.11
C THR A 163 16.03 0.84 -6.48
N ALA A 164 16.28 1.19 -7.75
CA ALA A 164 16.32 2.58 -8.19
C ALA A 164 14.93 3.21 -8.08
N VAL A 165 14.83 4.41 -7.52
CA VAL A 165 13.63 5.24 -7.68
C VAL A 165 13.71 5.90 -9.05
N THR A 166 12.76 5.61 -9.93
CA THR A 166 12.70 6.20 -11.27
C THR A 166 12.24 7.66 -11.20
N PRO A 167 12.53 8.49 -12.23
CA PRO A 167 12.02 9.86 -12.26
C PRO A 167 10.50 9.95 -12.09
N GLY A 168 9.74 9.07 -12.73
CA GLY A 168 8.27 9.03 -12.58
C GLY A 168 7.82 8.68 -11.16
N GLU A 169 8.44 7.68 -10.54
CA GLU A 169 8.16 7.33 -9.14
C GLU A 169 8.50 8.49 -8.19
N TYR A 170 9.63 9.16 -8.41
CA TYR A 170 10.02 10.33 -7.62
C TYR A 170 9.02 11.48 -7.74
N GLU A 171 8.55 11.76 -8.95
CA GLU A 171 7.52 12.76 -9.21
C GLU A 171 6.16 12.42 -8.59
N HIS A 172 5.85 11.11 -8.43
CA HIS A 172 4.69 10.61 -7.70
C HIS A 172 4.92 10.54 -6.18
N GLY A 173 6.04 11.09 -5.68
CA GLY A 173 6.32 11.20 -4.25
C GLY A 173 7.04 10.01 -3.62
N HIS A 174 7.45 8.99 -4.39
CA HIS A 174 8.24 7.88 -3.83
C HIS A 174 9.61 8.39 -3.34
N ARG A 175 9.98 8.04 -2.13
CA ARG A 175 11.27 8.32 -1.51
C ARG A 175 12.21 7.12 -1.59
N ARG A 176 11.64 5.91 -1.71
CA ARG A 176 12.36 4.64 -1.70
C ARG A 176 11.57 3.54 -2.41
N THR A 177 12.26 2.43 -2.64
CA THR A 177 11.66 1.18 -3.06
C THR A 177 11.91 0.12 -2.00
N TYR A 178 11.10 -0.94 -1.99
CA TYR A 178 11.21 -2.03 -1.02
C TYR A 178 11.38 -3.37 -1.72
N ASP A 179 12.20 -4.22 -1.10
CA ASP A 179 12.14 -5.66 -1.23
C ASP A 179 11.65 -6.27 0.10
N LEU A 180 11.43 -7.58 0.16
CA LEU A 180 10.96 -8.25 1.38
C LEU A 180 11.91 -8.06 2.57
N ALA A 181 13.22 -8.08 2.31
CA ALA A 181 14.22 -7.90 3.36
C ALA A 181 14.20 -6.48 3.94
N GLY A 182 14.13 -5.46 3.08
CA GLY A 182 14.04 -4.07 3.49
C GLY A 182 12.74 -3.74 4.22
N LEU A 183 11.61 -4.29 3.77
CA LEU A 183 10.33 -4.15 4.48
C LEU A 183 10.40 -4.79 5.87
N SER A 184 10.90 -6.03 5.96
CA SER A 184 11.05 -6.75 7.24
C SER A 184 12.01 -6.04 8.18
N ALA A 185 13.10 -5.45 7.68
CA ALA A 185 14.04 -4.68 8.49
C ALA A 185 13.38 -3.46 9.13
N HIS A 186 12.61 -2.66 8.38
CA HIS A 186 11.89 -1.51 8.91
C HIS A 186 10.81 -1.90 9.93
N VAL A 187 10.08 -3.01 9.69
CA VAL A 187 9.11 -3.56 10.65
C VAL A 187 9.79 -3.93 11.96
N ALA A 188 10.92 -4.62 11.90
CA ALA A 188 11.69 -5.04 13.08
C ALA A 188 12.27 -3.81 13.82
N GLU A 189 12.84 -2.84 13.11
CA GLU A 189 13.39 -1.60 13.70
C GLU A 189 12.30 -0.76 14.37
N ALA A 190 11.08 -0.79 13.83
CA ALA A 190 9.91 -0.16 14.45
C ALA A 190 9.45 -0.86 15.73
N GLY A 191 10.01 -2.01 16.07
CA GLY A 191 9.62 -2.80 17.24
C GLY A 191 8.28 -3.53 17.06
N LEU A 192 7.84 -3.78 15.83
CA LEU A 192 6.67 -4.57 15.53
C LEU A 192 7.04 -6.05 15.35
N ARG A 193 6.14 -6.94 15.75
CA ARG A 193 6.28 -8.37 15.49
C ARG A 193 5.68 -8.69 14.11
N GLN A 194 6.52 -9.15 13.20
CA GLN A 194 6.08 -9.65 11.91
C GLN A 194 5.39 -11.00 12.09
N VAL A 195 4.13 -11.08 11.69
CA VAL A 195 3.30 -12.29 11.75
C VAL A 195 3.43 -13.08 10.46
N GLU A 196 3.40 -12.39 9.33
CA GLU A 196 3.48 -12.99 8.01
C GLU A 196 4.06 -11.99 7.00
N THR A 197 4.71 -12.52 5.97
CA THR A 197 5.08 -11.76 4.75
C THR A 197 4.69 -12.55 3.52
N GLY A 198 4.54 -11.85 2.41
CA GLY A 198 4.25 -12.49 1.14
C GLY A 198 4.23 -11.51 -0.01
N GLY A 199 3.83 -12.02 -1.16
CA GLY A 199 3.67 -11.24 -2.38
C GLY A 199 2.23 -11.22 -2.86
N VAL A 200 1.87 -10.16 -3.57
CA VAL A 200 0.57 -10.02 -4.20
C VAL A 200 0.77 -9.96 -5.71
N PHE A 201 0.31 -10.98 -6.41
CA PHE A 201 0.21 -11.04 -7.85
C PHE A 201 1.57 -11.08 -8.58
N PHE A 202 1.98 -12.22 -9.11
CA PHE A 202 3.12 -12.35 -10.01
C PHE A 202 2.92 -11.45 -11.24
N LYS A 203 3.81 -10.45 -11.43
CA LYS A 203 3.61 -9.38 -12.41
C LYS A 203 4.64 -9.40 -13.54
N PRO A 204 4.38 -10.09 -14.66
CA PRO A 204 5.31 -10.15 -15.80
C PRO A 204 5.31 -8.90 -16.67
N PHE A 205 4.26 -8.08 -16.64
CA PHE A 205 4.09 -6.87 -17.46
C PHE A 205 3.98 -5.61 -16.60
N ALA A 206 4.31 -4.45 -17.16
CA ALA A 206 4.01 -3.15 -16.54
C ALA A 206 2.49 -2.89 -16.50
N ASN A 207 2.02 -1.99 -15.61
CA ASN A 207 0.60 -1.72 -15.44
C ASN A 207 -0.09 -1.30 -16.74
N PHE A 208 0.52 -0.38 -17.49
CA PHE A 208 -0.01 0.07 -18.79
C PHE A 208 -0.09 -1.05 -19.83
N GLN A 209 0.80 -2.06 -19.74
CA GLN A 209 0.76 -3.22 -20.63
C GLN A 209 -0.38 -4.15 -20.24
N PHE A 210 -0.62 -4.37 -18.93
CA PHE A 210 -1.79 -5.11 -18.46
C PHE A 210 -3.08 -4.47 -18.95
N ASP A 211 -3.27 -3.16 -18.81
CA ASP A 211 -4.46 -2.46 -19.29
C ASP A 211 -4.70 -2.71 -20.79
N LYS A 212 -3.65 -2.59 -21.61
CA LYS A 212 -3.74 -2.86 -23.06
C LYS A 212 -4.07 -4.32 -23.37
N LEU A 213 -3.44 -5.28 -22.69
CA LEU A 213 -3.67 -6.71 -22.94
C LEU A 213 -5.08 -7.14 -22.50
N ILE A 214 -5.58 -6.61 -21.37
CA ILE A 214 -6.95 -6.84 -20.91
C ILE A 214 -7.95 -6.21 -21.88
N ALA A 215 -7.77 -4.95 -22.24
CA ALA A 215 -8.67 -4.24 -23.14
C ALA A 215 -8.75 -4.87 -24.54
N SER A 216 -7.66 -5.48 -25.02
CA SER A 216 -7.62 -6.19 -26.30
C SER A 216 -8.19 -7.61 -26.24
N GLY A 217 -8.49 -8.15 -25.07
CA GLY A 217 -8.89 -9.54 -24.86
C GLY A 217 -7.75 -10.55 -25.05
N ALA A 218 -6.49 -10.09 -25.14
CA ALA A 218 -5.34 -10.99 -25.26
C ALA A 218 -5.08 -11.80 -23.99
N ILE A 219 -5.48 -11.26 -22.84
CA ILE A 219 -5.51 -11.96 -21.54
C ILE A 219 -6.89 -11.79 -20.91
N ALA A 220 -7.36 -12.84 -20.24
CA ALA A 220 -8.65 -12.89 -19.58
C ALA A 220 -8.49 -13.10 -18.06
N GLU A 221 -9.60 -13.17 -17.33
CA GLU A 221 -9.60 -13.28 -15.85
C GLU A 221 -8.89 -14.55 -15.35
N ASP A 222 -8.93 -15.64 -16.08
CA ASP A 222 -8.23 -16.90 -15.75
C ASP A 222 -6.70 -16.74 -15.77
N TYR A 223 -6.16 -15.95 -16.69
CA TYR A 223 -4.74 -15.60 -16.71
C TYR A 223 -4.37 -14.76 -15.48
N LEU A 224 -5.19 -13.76 -15.16
CA LEU A 224 -4.96 -12.92 -13.96
C LEU A 224 -5.06 -13.75 -12.68
N GLU A 225 -6.01 -14.68 -12.61
CA GLU A 225 -6.12 -15.62 -11.50
C GLU A 225 -4.89 -16.54 -11.41
N GLY A 226 -4.35 -16.99 -12.54
CA GLY A 226 -3.09 -17.72 -12.61
C GLY A 226 -1.91 -16.91 -12.05
N CYS A 227 -1.79 -15.64 -12.43
CA CYS A 227 -0.78 -14.73 -11.90
C CYS A 227 -0.91 -14.52 -10.38
N PHE A 228 -2.14 -14.39 -9.87
CA PHE A 228 -2.38 -14.27 -8.42
C PHE A 228 -1.93 -15.54 -7.68
N LYS A 229 -2.34 -16.71 -8.14
CA LYS A 229 -1.94 -18.01 -7.53
C LYS A 229 -0.43 -18.24 -7.59
N LEU A 230 0.18 -17.88 -8.71
CA LEU A 230 1.62 -18.00 -8.89
C LEU A 230 2.40 -17.10 -7.93
N GLY A 231 1.83 -15.94 -7.57
CA GLY A 231 2.40 -15.02 -6.59
C GLY A 231 2.61 -15.62 -5.21
N ALA A 232 1.77 -16.57 -4.80
CA ALA A 232 1.95 -17.28 -3.53
C ALA A 232 3.20 -18.19 -3.53
N LEU A 233 3.65 -18.66 -4.70
CA LEU A 233 4.84 -19.50 -4.86
C LEU A 233 6.12 -18.68 -5.06
N TYR A 234 5.99 -17.48 -5.63
CA TYR A 234 7.12 -16.60 -5.97
C TYR A 234 6.89 -15.18 -5.44
N PRO A 235 6.80 -14.97 -4.11
CA PRO A 235 6.49 -13.67 -3.53
C PRO A 235 7.46 -12.56 -3.96
N ASP A 236 8.75 -12.89 -4.13
CA ASP A 236 9.79 -11.93 -4.57
C ASP A 236 9.59 -11.41 -6.00
N LEU A 237 8.76 -12.05 -6.82
CA LEU A 237 8.48 -11.65 -8.20
C LEU A 237 7.13 -10.97 -8.37
N CYS A 238 6.40 -10.77 -7.25
CA CYS A 238 5.10 -10.14 -7.25
C CYS A 238 5.15 -8.64 -7.52
N ALA A 239 4.01 -8.09 -7.93
CA ALA A 239 3.81 -6.65 -8.12
C ALA A 239 4.06 -5.87 -6.83
N SER A 240 3.46 -6.34 -5.76
CA SER A 240 3.59 -5.80 -4.41
C SER A 240 4.01 -6.89 -3.45
N ILE A 241 4.66 -6.48 -2.38
CA ILE A 241 4.98 -7.31 -1.22
C ILE A 241 4.25 -6.77 -0.01
N TYR A 242 3.98 -7.65 0.95
CA TYR A 242 3.30 -7.24 2.18
C TYR A 242 3.96 -7.80 3.44
N ALA A 243 3.70 -7.12 4.55
CA ALA A 243 3.91 -7.62 5.89
C ALA A 243 2.63 -7.44 6.71
N ILE A 244 2.23 -8.50 7.41
CA ILE A 244 1.21 -8.45 8.45
C ILE A 244 1.94 -8.40 9.78
N CYS A 245 1.66 -7.38 10.58
CA CYS A 245 2.38 -7.10 11.81
C CYS A 245 1.42 -7.02 13.01
N ALA A 246 1.96 -7.31 14.19
CA ALA A 246 1.27 -7.17 15.47
C ALA A 246 2.11 -6.30 16.42
N PRO A 247 1.51 -5.69 17.46
CA PRO A 247 2.26 -5.04 18.52
C PRO A 247 3.22 -6.01 19.20
N SER A 248 4.41 -5.55 19.60
CA SER A 248 5.31 -6.34 20.43
C SER A 248 4.67 -6.64 21.79
N GLY A 249 4.73 -7.88 22.24
CA GLY A 249 4.13 -8.32 23.51
C GLY A 249 2.68 -8.82 23.39
N ALA A 250 2.06 -8.78 22.23
CA ALA A 250 0.84 -9.53 21.97
C ALA A 250 1.19 -11.04 21.90
N GLY A 251 0.70 -11.82 22.83
CA GLY A 251 0.78 -13.29 22.75
C GLY A 251 0.06 -13.76 21.47
N ASP A 252 0.51 -14.87 20.89
CA ASP A 252 -0.25 -15.50 19.82
C ASP A 252 -1.64 -15.87 20.38
N PRO A 253 -2.73 -15.61 19.64
CA PRO A 253 -4.00 -16.20 19.97
C PRO A 253 -3.84 -17.72 19.90
N ALA A 254 -4.25 -18.39 20.98
CA ALA A 254 -4.23 -19.84 21.12
C ALA A 254 -5.14 -20.51 20.08
#